data_3971993c9a06e8e644009084e1e03742
#
_entry.id   3971993c9a06e8e644009084e1e03742
#
_cell.length_a   1.000
_cell.length_b   1.000
_cell.length_c   1.000
_cell.angle_alpha   90.00
_cell.angle_beta   90.00
_cell.angle_gamma   90.00
#
_symmetry.space_group_name_H-M   'P 1'
#
loop_
_entity.id
_entity.type
_entity.pdbx_description
1 polymer ?
#
loop_
_entity_poly.entity_id
_entity_poly.type
_entity_poly.pdbx_seq_one_letter_code
_entity_poly.pdbx_strand_id
1 'polypeptide(L)'
;MRGSGLAAPDIAVVLNVGQAHLGKFGSRQAIAKAKGELVKGLAPGGTAILNADDPRVVAMRSLTHGPVLTFGHAEHADVRVLDLALDRLGRPSFTLRTADASAPVALPLVGAHQALNASAAAAAAMAAGVPLDVTAATLPTASLSKWRLELRDLATGAMLLNDSFNADPDSARAALDALAAIEGGRHIAVLGEMLELGDDSEAEHRAVGEYAASRADVVVAVGEAARPIADGAGERARALAGNDAAVDWLRGHLAAGDVVLVKASRAARLNEVAAALA
;
A
#
# COMPACT_ATOMS: atom_id res chain seq x y z
N MET A 1 -21.35 24.51 14.32
CA MET A 1 -20.30 23.78 15.10
C MET A 1 -18.98 24.42 14.77
N ARG A 2 -18.28 24.95 15.76
CA ARG A 2 -16.96 25.57 15.53
C ARG A 2 -15.97 24.46 15.30
N GLY A 3 -15.29 24.44 14.14
CA GLY A 3 -14.24 23.49 13.84
C GLY A 3 -13.16 23.53 14.91
N SER A 4 -12.79 22.36 15.41
CA SER A 4 -11.63 22.17 16.26
C SER A 4 -10.42 22.79 15.54
N GLY A 5 -9.69 23.66 16.23
CA GLY A 5 -8.57 24.46 15.70
C GLY A 5 -7.35 23.64 15.24
N LEU A 6 -7.52 22.80 14.23
CA LEU A 6 -6.42 22.29 13.43
C LEU A 6 -5.96 23.41 12.52
N ALA A 7 -4.66 23.70 12.54
CA ALA A 7 -4.07 24.65 11.61
C ALA A 7 -4.38 24.22 10.17
N ALA A 8 -4.83 25.17 9.34
CA ALA A 8 -5.04 24.92 7.92
C ALA A 8 -3.69 24.55 7.27
N PRO A 9 -3.59 23.41 6.55
CA PRO A 9 -2.34 23.01 5.92
C PRO A 9 -2.02 23.90 4.72
N ASP A 10 -0.74 24.16 4.47
CA ASP A 10 -0.28 24.82 3.25
C ASP A 10 -0.27 23.86 2.06
N ILE A 11 -0.10 22.56 2.30
CA ILE A 11 -0.07 21.51 1.27
C ILE A 11 -0.95 20.35 1.73
N ALA A 12 -1.93 19.97 0.91
CA ALA A 12 -2.81 18.82 1.15
C ALA A 12 -2.59 17.77 0.09
N VAL A 13 -2.23 16.54 0.50
CA VAL A 13 -2.00 15.41 -0.42
C VAL A 13 -3.11 14.39 -0.29
N VAL A 14 -3.75 14.01 -1.40
CA VAL A 14 -4.74 12.93 -1.45
C VAL A 14 -4.26 11.85 -2.42
N LEU A 15 -3.90 10.68 -1.88
CA LEU A 15 -3.31 9.58 -2.65
C LEU A 15 -4.36 8.79 -3.44
N ASN A 16 -5.46 8.39 -2.79
CA ASN A 16 -6.51 7.58 -3.39
C ASN A 16 -7.81 7.65 -2.57
N VAL A 17 -8.91 7.16 -3.15
CA VAL A 17 -10.16 6.85 -2.47
C VAL A 17 -10.41 5.35 -2.57
N GLY A 18 -9.74 4.58 -1.70
CA GLY A 18 -9.88 3.13 -1.60
C GLY A 18 -11.06 2.68 -0.74
N GLN A 19 -11.00 1.43 -0.27
CA GLN A 19 -12.00 0.79 0.58
C GLN A 19 -11.67 0.84 2.08
N ALA A 20 -10.52 1.39 2.45
CA ALA A 20 -10.14 1.53 3.85
C ALA A 20 -11.23 2.27 4.66
N HIS A 21 -11.61 1.73 5.81
CA HIS A 21 -12.65 2.27 6.70
C HIS A 21 -14.07 2.28 6.10
N LEU A 22 -14.37 1.43 5.09
CA LEU A 22 -15.69 1.39 4.44
C LEU A 22 -16.81 1.17 5.45
N GLY A 23 -16.62 0.29 6.43
CA GLY A 23 -17.58 0.02 7.50
C GLY A 23 -17.91 1.22 8.39
N LYS A 24 -16.97 2.18 8.54
CA LYS A 24 -17.22 3.43 9.30
C LYS A 24 -17.91 4.50 8.47
N PHE A 25 -17.55 4.62 7.19
CA PHE A 25 -18.08 5.64 6.30
C PHE A 25 -19.31 5.20 5.50
N GLY A 26 -19.56 3.91 5.39
CA GLY A 26 -20.72 3.32 4.71
C GLY A 26 -20.63 3.35 3.18
N SER A 27 -19.79 4.19 2.56
CA SER A 27 -19.60 4.21 1.11
C SER A 27 -18.28 4.85 0.70
N ARG A 28 -17.76 4.47 -0.50
CA ARG A 28 -16.60 5.15 -1.12
C ARG A 28 -16.86 6.65 -1.35
N GLN A 29 -18.12 7.04 -1.59
CA GLN A 29 -18.51 8.44 -1.74
C GLN A 29 -18.32 9.23 -0.44
N ALA A 30 -18.67 8.62 0.70
CA ALA A 30 -18.46 9.22 2.02
C ALA A 30 -16.97 9.33 2.36
N ILE A 31 -16.15 8.32 2.00
CA ILE A 31 -14.69 8.38 2.13
C ILE A 31 -14.12 9.51 1.27
N ALA A 32 -14.56 9.64 0.02
CA ALA A 32 -14.16 10.74 -0.87
C ALA A 32 -14.50 12.11 -0.27
N LYS A 33 -15.71 12.27 0.27
CA LYS A 33 -16.15 13.50 0.94
C LYS A 33 -15.26 13.82 2.15
N ALA A 34 -14.99 12.83 3.01
CA ALA A 34 -14.14 13.02 4.19
C ALA A 34 -12.70 13.40 3.81
N LYS A 35 -12.09 12.71 2.81
CA LYS A 35 -10.76 13.08 2.31
C LYS A 35 -10.76 14.45 1.64
N GLY A 36 -11.84 14.83 0.95
CA GLY A 36 -12.02 16.16 0.34
C GLY A 36 -12.06 17.29 1.36
N GLU A 37 -12.39 17.04 2.62
CA GLU A 37 -12.32 18.05 3.69
C GLU A 37 -10.90 18.57 3.92
N LEU A 38 -9.88 17.74 3.68
CA LEU A 38 -8.48 18.16 3.73
C LEU A 38 -8.19 19.24 2.66
N VAL A 39 -8.70 19.05 1.46
CA VAL A 39 -8.54 20.01 0.34
C VAL A 39 -9.30 21.31 0.63
N LYS A 40 -10.52 21.23 1.17
CA LYS A 40 -11.32 22.39 1.58
C LYS A 40 -10.67 23.17 2.72
N GLY A 41 -9.93 22.47 3.60
CA GLY A 41 -9.28 23.04 4.77
C GLY A 41 -7.92 23.68 4.50
N LEU A 42 -7.47 23.76 3.24
CA LEU A 42 -6.23 24.42 2.86
C LEU A 42 -6.21 25.89 3.30
N ALA A 43 -5.05 26.34 3.74
CA ALA A 43 -4.78 27.77 3.99
C ALA A 43 -4.99 28.60 2.70
N PRO A 44 -5.27 29.89 2.81
CA PRO A 44 -5.34 30.77 1.65
C PRO A 44 -4.06 30.71 0.82
N GLY A 45 -4.16 30.33 -0.46
CA GLY A 45 -3.02 30.11 -1.34
C GLY A 45 -2.35 28.74 -1.21
N GLY A 46 -2.82 27.87 -0.31
CA GLY A 46 -2.31 26.50 -0.16
C GLY A 46 -2.56 25.62 -1.37
N THR A 47 -1.71 24.61 -1.56
CA THR A 47 -1.67 23.75 -2.74
C THR A 47 -2.28 22.38 -2.47
N ALA A 48 -3.18 21.91 -3.35
CA ALA A 48 -3.67 20.53 -3.34
C ALA A 48 -2.81 19.65 -4.25
N ILE A 49 -2.38 18.49 -3.74
CA ILE A 49 -1.66 17.44 -4.48
C ILE A 49 -2.61 16.28 -4.69
N LEU A 50 -3.02 16.03 -5.93
CA LEU A 50 -4.09 15.11 -6.27
C LEU A 50 -3.62 14.01 -7.22
N ASN A 51 -4.01 12.76 -6.94
CA ASN A 51 -3.74 11.62 -7.82
C ASN A 51 -4.56 11.72 -9.11
N ALA A 52 -3.88 11.85 -10.25
CA ALA A 52 -4.50 11.93 -11.58
C ALA A 52 -5.12 10.59 -12.04
N ASP A 53 -4.69 9.46 -11.46
CA ASP A 53 -5.16 8.12 -11.81
C ASP A 53 -6.47 7.74 -11.10
N ASP A 54 -6.89 8.51 -10.07
CA ASP A 54 -8.14 8.29 -9.35
C ASP A 54 -9.16 9.40 -9.67
N PRO A 55 -10.24 9.11 -10.44
CA PRO A 55 -11.23 10.10 -10.80
C PRO A 55 -11.92 10.79 -9.62
N ARG A 56 -12.05 10.08 -8.47
CA ARG A 56 -12.63 10.63 -7.24
C ARG A 56 -11.72 11.65 -6.59
N VAL A 57 -10.40 11.42 -6.68
CA VAL A 57 -9.38 12.34 -6.19
C VAL A 57 -9.30 13.56 -7.12
N VAL A 58 -9.27 13.34 -8.44
CA VAL A 58 -9.26 14.43 -9.42
C VAL A 58 -10.46 15.37 -9.25
N ALA A 59 -11.66 14.81 -8.95
CA ALA A 59 -12.87 15.61 -8.72
C ALA A 59 -12.74 16.58 -7.52
N MET A 60 -11.82 16.34 -6.59
CA MET A 60 -11.57 17.23 -5.45
C MET A 60 -10.91 18.55 -5.84
N ARG A 61 -10.42 18.69 -7.07
CA ARG A 61 -9.92 19.97 -7.62
C ARG A 61 -10.93 21.11 -7.45
N SER A 62 -12.22 20.82 -7.57
CA SER A 62 -13.31 21.80 -7.40
C SER A 62 -13.51 22.25 -5.96
N LEU A 63 -12.84 21.65 -4.98
CA LEU A 63 -12.97 21.96 -3.56
C LEU A 63 -12.01 23.06 -3.07
N THR A 64 -11.09 23.51 -3.92
CA THR A 64 -10.15 24.59 -3.62
C THR A 64 -10.10 25.63 -4.73
N HIS A 65 -9.76 26.87 -4.39
CA HIS A 65 -9.41 27.93 -5.32
C HIS A 65 -7.90 28.15 -5.44
N GLY A 66 -7.13 27.42 -4.62
CA GLY A 66 -5.65 27.43 -4.63
C GLY A 66 -5.06 26.62 -5.77
N PRO A 67 -3.74 26.62 -5.90
CA PRO A 67 -3.02 25.79 -6.86
C PRO A 67 -3.32 24.30 -6.67
N VAL A 68 -3.34 23.56 -7.78
CA VAL A 68 -3.46 22.11 -7.80
C VAL A 68 -2.34 21.54 -8.64
N LEU A 69 -1.54 20.64 -8.06
CA LEU A 69 -0.62 19.77 -8.77
C LEU A 69 -1.16 18.35 -8.77
N THR A 70 -1.04 17.68 -9.91
CA THR A 70 -1.44 16.28 -10.05
C THR A 70 -0.22 15.38 -10.18
N PHE A 71 -0.35 14.15 -9.69
CA PHE A 71 0.69 13.12 -9.83
C PHE A 71 0.06 11.80 -10.30
N GLY A 72 0.84 10.94 -10.92
CA GLY A 72 0.35 9.63 -11.36
C GLY A 72 1.00 9.11 -12.63
N HIS A 73 0.40 8.06 -13.19
CA HIS A 73 0.76 7.49 -14.50
C HIS A 73 0.03 8.20 -15.65
N ALA A 74 -1.12 8.84 -15.37
CA ALA A 74 -1.95 9.50 -16.36
C ALA A 74 -1.15 10.51 -17.18
N GLU A 75 -1.46 10.58 -18.48
CA GLU A 75 -0.72 11.42 -19.42
C GLU A 75 -0.74 12.93 -19.07
N HIS A 76 -1.81 13.35 -18.43
CA HIS A 76 -2.04 14.72 -17.99
C HIS A 76 -1.57 15.03 -16.56
N ALA A 77 -0.87 14.08 -15.89
CA ALA A 77 -0.31 14.32 -14.56
C ALA A 77 0.84 15.33 -14.63
N ASP A 78 0.85 16.33 -13.72
CA ASP A 78 1.92 17.34 -13.63
C ASP A 78 3.25 16.72 -13.18
N VAL A 79 3.21 15.71 -12.31
CA VAL A 79 4.37 14.87 -11.92
C VAL A 79 4.05 13.44 -12.34
N ARG A 80 4.55 13.06 -13.50
CA ARG A 80 4.21 11.80 -14.14
C ARG A 80 5.27 10.72 -13.87
N VAL A 81 4.78 9.49 -13.59
CA VAL A 81 5.62 8.27 -13.52
C VAL A 81 5.68 7.63 -14.90
N LEU A 82 6.89 7.41 -15.39
CA LEU A 82 7.18 6.75 -16.67
C LEU A 82 8.17 5.61 -16.47
N ASP A 83 8.24 4.69 -17.43
CA ASP A 83 9.26 3.65 -17.55
C ASP A 83 9.40 2.81 -16.26
N LEU A 84 8.28 2.53 -15.58
CA LEU A 84 8.29 1.75 -14.35
C LEU A 84 8.74 0.32 -14.62
N ALA A 85 9.84 -0.07 -13.97
CA ALA A 85 10.37 -1.42 -13.96
C ALA A 85 10.63 -1.88 -12.51
N LEU A 86 10.58 -3.18 -12.27
CA LEU A 86 10.90 -3.77 -10.97
C LEU A 86 12.19 -4.59 -11.09
N ASP A 87 13.04 -4.52 -10.07
CA ASP A 87 14.17 -5.43 -9.96
C ASP A 87 13.74 -6.79 -9.40
N ARG A 88 14.67 -7.75 -9.28
CA ARG A 88 14.44 -9.10 -8.77
C ARG A 88 13.87 -9.16 -7.34
N LEU A 89 13.97 -8.07 -6.59
CA LEU A 89 13.41 -7.94 -5.24
C LEU A 89 12.10 -7.12 -5.22
N GLY A 90 11.51 -6.87 -6.40
CA GLY A 90 10.27 -6.11 -6.52
C GLY A 90 10.41 -4.61 -6.20
N ARG A 91 11.63 -4.05 -6.27
CA ARG A 91 11.89 -2.64 -6.01
C ARG A 91 11.78 -1.84 -7.31
N PRO A 92 11.02 -0.72 -7.33
CA PRO A 92 10.78 0.04 -8.54
C PRO A 92 11.93 0.96 -8.93
N SER A 93 12.22 0.99 -10.22
CA SER A 93 12.93 2.06 -10.91
C SER A 93 12.01 2.68 -11.95
N PHE A 94 12.03 4.00 -12.08
CA PHE A 94 11.12 4.76 -12.94
C PHE A 94 11.69 6.14 -13.24
N THR A 95 11.05 6.86 -14.14
CA THR A 95 11.34 8.27 -14.45
C THR A 95 10.22 9.14 -13.90
N LEU A 96 10.54 10.16 -13.10
CA LEU A 96 9.64 11.27 -12.80
C LEU A 96 9.77 12.32 -13.88
N ARG A 97 8.66 12.76 -14.46
CA ARG A 97 8.62 13.80 -15.48
C ARG A 97 7.60 14.89 -15.13
N THR A 98 8.04 16.14 -15.30
CA THR A 98 7.20 17.35 -15.29
C THR A 98 7.20 18.00 -16.67
N ALA A 99 6.56 19.16 -16.84
CA ALA A 99 6.61 19.91 -18.08
C ALA A 99 8.05 20.33 -18.45
N ASP A 100 8.88 20.67 -17.45
CA ASP A 100 10.16 21.32 -17.64
C ASP A 100 11.37 20.43 -17.26
N ALA A 101 11.14 19.28 -16.59
CA ALA A 101 12.21 18.44 -16.05
C ALA A 101 11.87 16.95 -16.11
N SER A 102 12.93 16.14 -16.10
CA SER A 102 12.84 14.68 -16.01
C SER A 102 13.99 14.15 -15.17
N ALA A 103 13.72 13.23 -14.27
CA ALA A 103 14.73 12.65 -13.38
C ALA A 103 14.48 11.16 -13.14
N PRO A 104 15.50 10.29 -13.27
CA PRO A 104 15.40 8.88 -12.93
C PRO A 104 15.38 8.69 -11.40
N VAL A 105 14.61 7.71 -10.94
CA VAL A 105 14.51 7.32 -9.52
C VAL A 105 14.59 5.81 -9.42
N ALA A 106 15.36 5.30 -8.45
CA ALA A 106 15.35 3.90 -8.05
C ALA A 106 15.12 3.83 -6.54
N LEU A 107 14.06 3.15 -6.10
CA LEU A 107 13.72 3.07 -4.68
C LEU A 107 14.24 1.76 -4.06
N PRO A 108 14.71 1.79 -2.80
CA PRO A 108 15.03 0.57 -2.05
C PRO A 108 13.78 -0.13 -1.48
N LEU A 109 12.59 0.41 -1.74
CA LEU A 109 11.31 -0.02 -1.18
C LEU A 109 10.62 -1.03 -2.10
N VAL A 110 10.08 -2.10 -1.56
CA VAL A 110 9.37 -3.14 -2.33
C VAL A 110 7.98 -2.67 -2.76
N GLY A 111 7.57 -3.01 -3.97
CA GLY A 111 6.23 -2.81 -4.52
C GLY A 111 6.13 -1.67 -5.55
N ALA A 112 5.49 -1.97 -6.69
CA ALA A 112 5.27 -1.02 -7.79
C ALA A 112 4.55 0.27 -7.36
N HIS A 113 3.61 0.16 -6.41
CA HIS A 113 2.85 1.30 -5.88
C HIS A 113 3.73 2.35 -5.17
N GLN A 114 4.96 2.02 -4.80
CA GLN A 114 5.91 2.98 -4.23
C GLN A 114 6.33 4.06 -5.24
N ALA A 115 6.28 3.77 -6.54
CA ALA A 115 6.52 4.78 -7.56
C ALA A 115 5.44 5.89 -7.53
N LEU A 116 4.18 5.49 -7.32
CA LEU A 116 3.08 6.43 -7.16
C LEU A 116 3.21 7.24 -5.86
N ASN A 117 3.56 6.60 -4.75
CA ASN A 117 3.83 7.29 -3.49
C ASN A 117 4.99 8.29 -3.61
N ALA A 118 6.05 7.92 -4.32
CA ALA A 118 7.20 8.79 -4.58
C ALA A 118 6.82 9.98 -5.46
N SER A 119 5.98 9.79 -6.49
CA SER A 119 5.51 10.91 -7.32
C SER A 119 4.64 11.90 -6.52
N ALA A 120 3.83 11.41 -5.58
CA ALA A 120 3.08 12.26 -4.64
C ALA A 120 4.02 13.06 -3.72
N ALA A 121 5.05 12.40 -3.19
CA ALA A 121 6.06 13.05 -2.36
C ALA A 121 6.85 14.11 -3.17
N ALA A 122 7.20 13.81 -4.41
CA ALA A 122 7.85 14.76 -5.31
C ALA A 122 6.97 15.98 -5.61
N ALA A 123 5.68 15.76 -5.90
CA ALA A 123 4.72 16.85 -6.11
C ALA A 123 4.59 17.75 -4.86
N ALA A 124 4.56 17.14 -3.66
CA ALA A 124 4.52 17.88 -2.40
C ALA A 124 5.81 18.69 -2.15
N ALA A 125 6.98 18.11 -2.42
CA ALA A 125 8.27 18.78 -2.30
C ALA A 125 8.38 19.95 -3.28
N MET A 126 7.94 19.78 -4.53
CA MET A 126 7.88 20.85 -5.54
C MET A 126 6.95 21.98 -5.12
N ALA A 127 5.78 21.66 -4.55
CA ALA A 127 4.86 22.67 -4.00
C ALA A 127 5.50 23.45 -2.83
N ALA A 128 6.44 22.84 -2.11
CA ALA A 128 7.25 23.49 -1.07
C ALA A 128 8.50 24.22 -1.61
N GLY A 129 8.68 24.28 -2.94
CA GLY A 129 9.78 24.99 -3.60
C GLY A 129 11.06 24.17 -3.79
N VAL A 130 11.03 22.82 -3.56
CA VAL A 130 12.18 21.95 -3.80
C VAL A 130 12.19 21.49 -5.27
N PRO A 131 13.29 21.69 -6.01
CA PRO A 131 13.40 21.24 -7.40
C PRO A 131 13.26 19.73 -7.57
N LEU A 132 12.82 19.28 -8.76
CA LEU A 132 12.59 17.85 -9.04
C LEU A 132 13.87 17.02 -8.94
N ASP A 133 14.99 17.52 -9.44
CA ASP A 133 16.28 16.84 -9.41
C ASP A 133 16.77 16.59 -7.98
N VAL A 134 16.63 17.58 -7.08
CA VAL A 134 16.96 17.46 -5.66
C VAL A 134 16.05 16.42 -4.99
N THR A 135 14.75 16.46 -5.29
CA THR A 135 13.78 15.50 -4.76
C THR A 135 14.10 14.10 -5.25
N ALA A 136 14.31 13.92 -6.55
CA ALA A 136 14.61 12.62 -7.16
C ALA A 136 15.91 12.01 -6.60
N ALA A 137 16.94 12.82 -6.37
CA ALA A 137 18.19 12.38 -5.74
C ALA A 137 18.01 11.96 -4.26
N THR A 138 17.01 12.50 -3.56
CA THR A 138 16.76 12.20 -2.15
C THR A 138 15.83 11.00 -1.95
N LEU A 139 14.88 10.74 -2.86
CA LEU A 139 13.93 9.63 -2.77
C LEU A 139 14.57 8.25 -2.50
N PRO A 140 15.75 7.90 -3.06
CA PRO A 140 16.41 6.63 -2.75
C PRO A 140 16.84 6.46 -1.29
N THR A 141 16.90 7.54 -0.51
CA THR A 141 17.20 7.48 0.93
C THR A 141 15.95 7.22 1.80
N ALA A 142 14.78 7.14 1.16
CA ALA A 142 13.53 6.94 1.87
C ALA A 142 13.50 5.59 2.59
N SER A 143 12.99 5.60 3.81
CA SER A 143 12.71 4.40 4.60
C SER A 143 11.24 4.34 4.98
N LEU A 144 10.68 3.15 5.01
CA LEU A 144 9.32 2.93 5.50
C LEU A 144 9.30 2.77 7.03
N SER A 145 8.16 3.07 7.62
CA SER A 145 7.91 2.69 9.01
C SER A 145 7.88 1.17 9.14
N LYS A 146 8.21 0.65 10.33
CA LYS A 146 8.22 -0.79 10.62
C LYS A 146 6.94 -1.48 10.13
N TRP A 147 7.12 -2.71 9.62
CA TRP A 147 6.05 -3.60 9.18
C TRP A 147 5.24 -3.11 7.97
N ARG A 148 5.86 -2.32 7.09
CA ARG A 148 5.29 -1.89 5.81
C ARG A 148 6.17 -2.38 4.66
N LEU A 149 5.86 -3.56 4.11
CA LEU A 149 6.62 -4.25 3.06
C LEU A 149 8.13 -4.33 3.37
N GLU A 150 8.44 -4.57 4.64
CA GLU A 150 9.81 -4.69 5.12
C GLU A 150 10.38 -6.05 4.70
N LEU A 151 11.35 -6.06 3.78
CA LEU A 151 11.99 -7.26 3.27
C LEU A 151 13.19 -7.64 4.14
N ARG A 152 13.27 -8.90 4.57
CA ARG A 152 14.35 -9.46 5.38
C ARG A 152 14.70 -10.86 4.93
N ASP A 153 15.99 -11.21 4.98
CA ASP A 153 16.43 -12.57 4.85
C ASP A 153 16.23 -13.32 6.18
N LEU A 154 15.76 -14.57 6.11
CA LEU A 154 15.59 -15.47 7.24
C LEU A 154 16.77 -16.43 7.35
N ALA A 155 17.03 -16.94 8.57
CA ALA A 155 18.06 -17.94 8.81
C ALA A 155 17.87 -19.24 8.00
N THR A 156 16.63 -19.54 7.57
CA THR A 156 16.29 -20.67 6.70
C THR A 156 16.75 -20.47 5.24
N GLY A 157 17.18 -19.27 4.85
CA GLY A 157 17.44 -18.91 3.47
C GLY A 157 16.17 -18.49 2.69
N ALA A 158 15.03 -18.37 3.35
CA ALA A 158 13.82 -17.75 2.81
C ALA A 158 13.85 -16.24 3.00
N MET A 159 13.00 -15.51 2.27
CA MET A 159 12.79 -14.07 2.44
C MET A 159 11.43 -13.81 3.11
N LEU A 160 11.40 -12.90 4.07
CA LEU A 160 10.19 -12.42 4.73
C LEU A 160 9.84 -11.01 4.24
N LEU A 161 8.66 -10.85 3.67
CA LEU A 161 8.05 -9.56 3.35
C LEU A 161 7.03 -9.22 4.44
N ASN A 162 7.44 -8.42 5.42
CA ASN A 162 6.59 -8.06 6.57
C ASN A 162 5.76 -6.81 6.27
N ASP A 163 4.44 -6.98 6.10
CA ASP A 163 3.46 -5.90 5.90
C ASP A 163 2.32 -5.97 6.94
N SER A 164 2.68 -6.32 8.18
CA SER A 164 1.73 -6.58 9.27
C SER A 164 1.28 -5.34 10.05
N PHE A 165 1.56 -4.13 9.55
CA PHE A 165 1.12 -2.90 10.21
C PHE A 165 -0.40 -2.71 10.16
N ASN A 166 -1.01 -2.89 8.99
CA ASN A 166 -2.44 -2.82 8.76
C ASN A 166 -2.83 -3.56 7.47
N ALA A 167 -4.11 -3.88 7.32
CA ALA A 167 -4.67 -4.45 6.10
C ALA A 167 -6.04 -3.88 5.78
N ASP A 168 -6.26 -3.63 4.52
CA ASP A 168 -7.52 -3.41 3.82
C ASP A 168 -7.43 -4.09 2.45
N PRO A 169 -8.54 -4.29 1.72
CA PRO A 169 -8.54 -5.05 0.47
C PRO A 169 -7.58 -4.52 -0.60
N ASP A 170 -7.47 -3.19 -0.74
CA ASP A 170 -6.61 -2.58 -1.75
C ASP A 170 -5.13 -2.75 -1.38
N SER A 171 -4.78 -2.54 -0.12
CA SER A 171 -3.41 -2.73 0.38
C SER A 171 -3.01 -4.21 0.41
N ALA A 172 -3.96 -5.13 0.63
CA ALA A 172 -3.71 -6.57 0.55
C ALA A 172 -3.36 -7.00 -0.87
N ARG A 173 -4.12 -6.53 -1.88
CA ARG A 173 -3.82 -6.78 -3.29
C ARG A 173 -2.45 -6.21 -3.69
N ALA A 174 -2.14 -4.97 -3.27
CA ALA A 174 -0.84 -4.36 -3.56
C ALA A 174 0.34 -5.13 -2.92
N ALA A 175 0.17 -5.67 -1.71
CA ALA A 175 1.18 -6.50 -1.06
C ALA A 175 1.33 -7.88 -1.73
N LEU A 176 0.24 -8.46 -2.22
CA LEU A 176 0.26 -9.71 -3.00
C LEU A 176 0.94 -9.52 -4.36
N ASP A 177 0.72 -8.39 -5.04
CA ASP A 177 1.45 -8.04 -6.26
C ASP A 177 2.94 -7.84 -5.97
N ALA A 178 3.28 -7.23 -4.83
CA ALA A 178 4.66 -7.07 -4.39
C ALA A 178 5.32 -8.42 -4.09
N LEU A 179 4.62 -9.36 -3.44
CA LEU A 179 5.06 -10.72 -3.21
C LEU A 179 5.37 -11.42 -4.53
N ALA A 180 4.43 -11.40 -5.47
CA ALA A 180 4.57 -12.06 -6.78
C ALA A 180 5.68 -11.47 -7.66
N ALA A 181 6.08 -10.21 -7.41
CA ALA A 181 7.16 -9.54 -8.15
C ALA A 181 8.57 -9.88 -7.62
N ILE A 182 8.70 -10.46 -6.45
CA ILE A 182 10.00 -10.88 -5.90
C ILE A 182 10.40 -12.21 -6.54
N GLU A 183 11.59 -12.28 -7.14
CA GLU A 183 12.13 -13.53 -7.64
C GLU A 183 12.46 -14.49 -6.48
N GLY A 184 11.98 -15.71 -6.57
CA GLY A 184 12.19 -16.71 -5.52
C GLY A 184 11.67 -18.09 -5.91
N GLY A 185 11.62 -19.00 -4.94
CA GLY A 185 11.01 -20.31 -5.07
C GLY A 185 9.49 -20.21 -4.97
N ARG A 186 8.94 -20.74 -3.86
CA ARG A 186 7.50 -20.63 -3.60
C ARG A 186 7.17 -19.26 -2.99
N HIS A 187 6.02 -18.72 -3.40
CA HIS A 187 5.42 -17.56 -2.78
C HIS A 187 4.35 -17.98 -1.78
N ILE A 188 4.48 -17.58 -0.53
CA ILE A 188 3.59 -17.93 0.56
C ILE A 188 2.96 -16.65 1.10
N ALA A 189 1.63 -16.53 1.04
CA ALA A 189 0.89 -15.41 1.59
C ALA A 189 0.26 -15.79 2.94
N VAL A 190 0.74 -15.22 4.03
CA VAL A 190 0.16 -15.36 5.38
C VAL A 190 -0.72 -14.15 5.66
N LEU A 191 -2.02 -14.38 5.63
CA LEU A 191 -3.02 -13.32 5.67
C LEU A 191 -3.93 -13.49 6.89
N GLY A 192 -4.15 -12.41 7.62
CA GLY A 192 -5.11 -12.34 8.71
C GLY A 192 -6.27 -11.42 8.39
N GLU A 193 -7.10 -11.17 9.40
CA GLU A 193 -8.30 -10.34 9.32
C GLU A 193 -8.00 -8.92 8.82
N MET A 194 -8.91 -8.43 7.99
CA MET A 194 -9.03 -7.04 7.58
C MET A 194 -10.22 -6.40 8.31
N LEU A 195 -9.93 -5.45 9.19
CA LEU A 195 -10.94 -4.77 10.00
C LEU A 195 -11.61 -3.60 9.26
N GLU A 196 -12.72 -3.12 9.83
CA GLU A 196 -13.45 -1.91 9.42
C GLU A 196 -14.10 -2.01 8.02
N LEU A 197 -14.44 -3.22 7.57
CA LEU A 197 -15.10 -3.48 6.30
C LEU A 197 -16.63 -3.49 6.40
N GLY A 198 -17.20 -3.54 7.64
CA GLY A 198 -18.65 -3.60 7.85
C GLY A 198 -19.28 -4.87 7.29
N ASP A 199 -20.46 -4.75 6.69
CA ASP A 199 -21.22 -5.87 6.14
C ASP A 199 -20.54 -6.56 4.95
N ASP A 200 -19.63 -5.88 4.27
CA ASP A 200 -18.86 -6.42 3.14
C ASP A 200 -17.67 -7.29 3.59
N SER A 201 -17.43 -7.44 4.91
CA SER A 201 -16.21 -8.09 5.44
C SER A 201 -15.99 -9.49 4.86
N GLU A 202 -16.98 -10.37 4.89
CA GLU A 202 -16.85 -11.73 4.39
C GLU A 202 -16.55 -11.75 2.88
N ALA A 203 -17.26 -10.94 2.11
CA ALA A 203 -17.09 -10.86 0.65
C ALA A 203 -15.70 -10.34 0.26
N GLU A 204 -15.21 -9.31 0.95
CA GLU A 204 -13.89 -8.74 0.69
C GLU A 204 -12.76 -9.69 1.11
N HIS A 205 -12.90 -10.40 2.23
CA HIS A 205 -11.91 -11.43 2.62
C HIS A 205 -11.86 -12.56 1.58
N ARG A 206 -13.02 -13.04 1.10
CA ARG A 206 -13.09 -14.04 0.03
C ARG A 206 -12.43 -13.55 -1.26
N ALA A 207 -12.75 -12.34 -1.69
CA ALA A 207 -12.17 -11.74 -2.89
C ALA A 207 -10.64 -11.55 -2.79
N VAL A 208 -10.12 -11.21 -1.61
CA VAL A 208 -8.66 -11.16 -1.36
C VAL A 208 -8.07 -12.57 -1.42
N GLY A 209 -8.77 -13.60 -0.93
CA GLY A 209 -8.36 -15.00 -1.05
C GLY A 209 -8.25 -15.48 -2.50
N GLU A 210 -9.26 -15.19 -3.32
CA GLU A 210 -9.26 -15.46 -4.77
C GLU A 210 -8.09 -14.77 -5.46
N TYR A 211 -7.85 -13.50 -5.12
CA TYR A 211 -6.71 -12.75 -5.64
C TYR A 211 -5.37 -13.35 -5.21
N ALA A 212 -5.23 -13.72 -3.93
CA ALA A 212 -4.04 -14.33 -3.38
C ALA A 212 -3.69 -15.66 -4.08
N ALA A 213 -4.67 -16.48 -4.41
CA ALA A 213 -4.48 -17.72 -5.16
C ALA A 213 -3.85 -17.51 -6.55
N SER A 214 -4.01 -16.33 -7.15
CA SER A 214 -3.37 -15.99 -8.43
C SER A 214 -1.95 -15.41 -8.29
N ARG A 215 -1.48 -15.15 -7.06
CA ARG A 215 -0.22 -14.48 -6.73
C ARG A 215 0.72 -15.29 -5.84
N ALA A 216 0.21 -16.31 -5.15
CA ALA A 216 0.97 -17.15 -4.24
C ALA A 216 0.72 -18.64 -4.52
N ASP A 217 1.72 -19.46 -4.23
CA ASP A 217 1.62 -20.92 -4.33
C ASP A 217 0.84 -21.50 -3.15
N VAL A 218 0.96 -20.84 -1.98
CA VAL A 218 0.27 -21.21 -0.75
C VAL A 218 -0.32 -19.96 -0.10
N VAL A 219 -1.59 -20.06 0.32
CA VAL A 219 -2.29 -19.01 1.07
C VAL A 219 -2.62 -19.53 2.46
N VAL A 220 -2.04 -18.93 3.49
CA VAL A 220 -2.27 -19.26 4.90
C VAL A 220 -3.19 -18.21 5.49
N ALA A 221 -4.43 -18.57 5.76
CA ALA A 221 -5.40 -17.73 6.47
C ALA A 221 -5.29 -17.97 7.98
N VAL A 222 -5.05 -16.92 8.76
CA VAL A 222 -4.76 -17.02 10.20
C VAL A 222 -5.89 -16.42 11.02
N GLY A 223 -6.51 -17.25 11.85
CA GLY A 223 -7.64 -16.88 12.70
C GLY A 223 -9.00 -17.10 12.03
N GLU A 224 -10.05 -17.24 12.85
CA GLU A 224 -11.41 -17.57 12.36
C GLU A 224 -11.98 -16.46 11.45
N ALA A 225 -11.73 -15.20 11.77
CA ALA A 225 -12.21 -14.07 10.96
C ALA A 225 -11.56 -14.01 9.57
N ALA A 226 -10.39 -14.63 9.38
CA ALA A 226 -9.71 -14.74 8.09
C ALA A 226 -10.16 -15.98 7.27
N ARG A 227 -11.03 -16.83 7.79
CA ARG A 227 -11.48 -18.06 7.11
C ARG A 227 -12.01 -17.81 5.69
N PRO A 228 -12.79 -16.76 5.40
CA PRO A 228 -13.25 -16.49 4.03
C PRO A 228 -12.11 -16.27 3.04
N ILE A 229 -10.89 -15.86 3.49
CA ILE A 229 -9.69 -15.82 2.63
C ILE A 229 -9.33 -17.23 2.16
N ALA A 230 -9.35 -18.22 3.08
CA ALA A 230 -9.08 -19.61 2.72
C ALA A 230 -10.13 -20.15 1.77
N ASP A 231 -11.42 -19.84 2.01
CA ASP A 231 -12.50 -20.26 1.12
C ASP A 231 -12.33 -19.69 -0.32
N GLY A 232 -11.89 -18.42 -0.43
CA GLY A 232 -11.60 -17.79 -1.72
C GLY A 232 -10.35 -18.36 -2.41
N ALA A 233 -9.32 -18.73 -1.64
CA ALA A 233 -8.07 -19.27 -2.18
C ALA A 233 -8.18 -20.76 -2.59
N GLY A 234 -9.23 -21.47 -2.15
CA GLY A 234 -9.52 -22.84 -2.57
C GLY A 234 -8.41 -23.83 -2.21
N GLU A 235 -7.97 -24.63 -3.17
CA GLU A 235 -6.99 -25.71 -2.95
C GLU A 235 -5.60 -25.19 -2.48
N ARG A 236 -5.26 -23.95 -2.75
CA ARG A 236 -4.01 -23.32 -2.29
C ARG A 236 -4.05 -22.91 -0.82
N ALA A 237 -5.21 -22.99 -0.19
CA ALA A 237 -5.42 -22.50 1.15
C ALA A 237 -5.01 -23.45 2.26
N ARG A 238 -4.61 -22.84 3.39
CA ARG A 238 -4.48 -23.46 4.71
C ARG A 238 -5.12 -22.51 5.71
N ALA A 239 -6.20 -22.93 6.37
CA ALA A 239 -6.78 -22.20 7.47
C ALA A 239 -6.14 -22.66 8.79
N LEU A 240 -5.58 -21.73 9.55
CA LEU A 240 -4.91 -21.98 10.82
C LEU A 240 -5.61 -21.21 11.95
N ALA A 241 -5.68 -21.81 13.13
CA ALA A 241 -6.48 -21.28 14.24
C ALA A 241 -5.98 -19.94 14.80
N GLY A 242 -4.68 -19.63 14.66
CA GLY A 242 -4.09 -18.41 15.19
C GLY A 242 -2.58 -18.33 14.94
N ASN A 243 -1.95 -17.32 15.56
CA ASN A 243 -0.56 -16.96 15.32
C ASN A 243 0.42 -18.11 15.68
N ASP A 244 0.21 -18.80 16.79
CA ASP A 244 1.10 -19.92 17.19
C ASP A 244 1.06 -21.04 16.16
N ALA A 245 -0.14 -21.44 15.70
CA ALA A 245 -0.30 -22.45 14.66
C ALA A 245 0.33 -22.01 13.33
N ALA A 246 0.29 -20.71 13.00
CA ALA A 246 0.95 -20.16 11.82
C ALA A 246 2.48 -20.22 11.95
N VAL A 247 3.03 -19.89 13.09
CA VAL A 247 4.47 -19.98 13.36
C VAL A 247 4.95 -21.44 13.26
N ASP A 248 4.25 -22.38 13.89
CA ASP A 248 4.60 -23.80 13.88
C ASP A 248 4.56 -24.37 12.45
N TRP A 249 3.50 -24.02 11.71
CA TRP A 249 3.37 -24.45 10.32
C TRP A 249 4.50 -23.89 9.45
N LEU A 250 4.79 -22.59 9.55
CA LEU A 250 5.84 -21.94 8.75
C LEU A 250 7.21 -22.54 9.08
N ARG A 251 7.54 -22.75 10.36
CA ARG A 251 8.81 -23.38 10.76
C ARG A 251 9.00 -24.79 10.20
N GLY A 252 7.90 -25.54 10.05
CA GLY A 252 7.94 -26.90 9.49
C GLY A 252 7.92 -26.96 7.96
N HIS A 253 7.61 -25.87 7.27
CA HIS A 253 7.35 -25.88 5.82
C HIS A 253 8.19 -24.90 5.01
N LEU A 254 8.81 -23.89 5.65
CA LEU A 254 9.70 -22.96 4.96
C LEU A 254 10.96 -23.62 4.47
N ALA A 255 11.34 -23.37 3.25
CA ALA A 255 12.57 -23.80 2.63
C ALA A 255 13.40 -22.60 2.11
N ALA A 256 14.67 -22.83 1.87
CA ALA A 256 15.53 -21.85 1.26
C ALA A 256 14.98 -21.42 -0.12
N GLY A 257 14.98 -20.12 -0.37
CA GLY A 257 14.45 -19.53 -1.60
C GLY A 257 12.95 -19.19 -1.54
N ASP A 258 12.18 -19.65 -0.54
CA ASP A 258 10.77 -19.23 -0.38
C ASP A 258 10.67 -17.73 -0.09
N VAL A 259 9.57 -17.11 -0.53
CA VAL A 259 9.23 -15.73 -0.20
C VAL A 259 7.91 -15.71 0.56
N VAL A 260 7.92 -15.16 1.78
CA VAL A 260 6.75 -15.16 2.67
C VAL A 260 6.26 -13.74 2.90
N LEU A 261 5.02 -13.45 2.51
CA LEU A 261 4.31 -12.23 2.90
C LEU A 261 3.55 -12.49 4.21
N VAL A 262 3.66 -11.57 5.18
CA VAL A 262 2.82 -11.55 6.38
C VAL A 262 2.04 -10.25 6.44
N LYS A 263 0.69 -10.32 6.38
CA LYS A 263 -0.19 -9.14 6.35
C LYS A 263 -1.53 -9.35 7.06
N ALA A 264 -1.89 -8.40 7.91
CA ALA A 264 -3.19 -8.33 8.58
C ALA A 264 -3.46 -6.94 9.13
N SER A 265 -4.68 -6.68 9.57
CA SER A 265 -4.98 -5.55 10.44
C SER A 265 -4.20 -5.65 11.75
N ARG A 266 -3.88 -4.50 12.33
CA ARG A 266 -3.03 -4.40 13.52
C ARG A 266 -3.50 -5.28 14.69
N ALA A 267 -4.81 -5.37 14.90
CA ALA A 267 -5.38 -6.16 15.99
C ALA A 267 -5.16 -7.67 15.87
N ALA A 268 -4.96 -8.20 14.66
CA ALA A 268 -4.65 -9.61 14.43
C ALA A 268 -3.22 -10.00 14.86
N ARG A 269 -2.35 -9.01 15.16
CA ARG A 269 -1.01 -9.17 15.71
C ARG A 269 -0.08 -10.08 14.89
N LEU A 270 -0.26 -10.18 13.57
CA LEU A 270 0.60 -11.01 12.72
C LEU A 270 2.08 -10.53 12.69
N ASN A 271 2.36 -9.32 13.20
CA ASN A 271 3.74 -8.91 13.49
C ASN A 271 4.47 -9.86 14.44
N GLU A 272 3.75 -10.63 15.28
CA GLU A 272 4.33 -11.66 16.15
C GLU A 272 4.76 -12.88 15.35
N VAL A 273 3.97 -13.28 14.35
CA VAL A 273 4.36 -14.33 13.40
C VAL A 273 5.62 -13.93 12.65
N ALA A 274 5.66 -12.69 12.10
CA ALA A 274 6.85 -12.18 11.42
C ALA A 274 8.08 -12.12 12.34
N ALA A 275 7.92 -11.71 13.60
CA ALA A 275 9.00 -11.65 14.58
C ALA A 275 9.50 -13.03 15.01
N ALA A 276 8.64 -14.05 15.06
CA ALA A 276 9.01 -15.43 15.43
C ALA A 276 9.79 -16.17 14.33
N LEU A 277 9.79 -15.64 13.10
CA LEU A 277 10.53 -16.17 11.95
C LEU A 277 11.89 -15.48 11.75
N ALA A 278 12.06 -14.26 12.28
CA ALA A 278 13.22 -13.36 12.04
C ALA A 278 14.49 -13.76 12.81
#